data_921f5e7ae7302f95825e3d45084e96ee
#
_entry.id   921f5e7ae7302f95825e3d45084e96ee
#
_cell.length_a   1.000
_cell.length_b   1.000
_cell.length_c   1.000
_cell.angle_alpha   90.00
_cell.angle_beta   90.00
_cell.angle_gamma   90.00
#
_symmetry.space_group_name_H-M   'P 1'
#
loop_
_entity.id
_entity.type
_entity.pdbx_description
1 polymer ?
#
loop_
_entity_poly.entity_id
_entity_poly.type
_entity_poly.pdbx_seq_one_letter_code
_entity_poly.pdbx_strand_id
1 'polypeptide(L)'
;MEKLLFTSESVTEGHPDKMCDAISDAILDACLEQDPMSRVACETAACTGFVLVTGEITTNAQLDVPGIVRKTVNEIGYNDAKTGFDGNTCAVMVALDKQSADIAMGVDKALEAKEGTLTDELDTGAGDQGMMFGYASDETPELMPYPIALAHKMALQLTKIRKDGTLSYLRPDGKTQVSVEYDEDGTPKRLEAVVLSTQHDEDVTQEQIHADIKKYVFDEILPEEFIDEDTKFFINPTGRFVIGGPQGDAGLTGRKIIVDTYGGMARHGGGAFSGKACTKVARSAAYAARYVAKNIVAAGLAKRCEIQLSYAIGVAQPTSIMVDTFGTGVVSNEKLVEIVRKEFDLRPAGIIKMLDLRRPIYRGTAAYGHFGRTDLELPWEKTDKADCLKVYNI
;
A
#
# COMPACT_ATOMS: atom_id res chain seq x y z
N MET A 1 -33.94 12.02 0.32
CA MET A 1 -33.22 10.78 -0.04
C MET A 1 -32.05 10.63 0.90
N GLU A 2 -31.73 9.41 1.30
CA GLU A 2 -30.53 9.15 2.10
C GLU A 2 -29.28 9.36 1.23
N LYS A 3 -28.26 10.04 1.78
CA LYS A 3 -27.02 10.33 1.04
C LYS A 3 -26.21 9.05 0.83
N LEU A 4 -25.67 8.84 -0.36
CA LEU A 4 -24.72 7.75 -0.61
C LEU A 4 -23.32 8.22 -0.21
N LEU A 5 -22.88 7.81 0.98
CA LEU A 5 -21.60 8.22 1.55
C LEU A 5 -20.59 7.08 1.53
N PHE A 6 -19.34 7.37 1.17
CA PHE A 6 -18.24 6.45 1.33
C PHE A 6 -17.04 7.12 2.01
N THR A 7 -16.40 6.41 2.93
CA THR A 7 -15.32 6.96 3.76
C THR A 7 -14.07 6.11 3.66
N SER A 8 -12.93 6.75 3.48
CA SER A 8 -11.61 6.13 3.57
C SER A 8 -10.72 6.90 4.54
N GLU A 9 -9.76 6.19 5.13
CA GLU A 9 -8.74 6.75 6.01
C GLU A 9 -7.33 6.49 5.51
N SER A 10 -6.39 7.33 5.91
CA SER A 10 -4.95 7.13 5.75
C SER A 10 -4.21 7.54 7.01
N VAL A 11 -2.94 7.18 7.09
CA VAL A 11 -2.06 7.54 8.19
C VAL A 11 -0.70 7.98 7.68
N THR A 12 0.04 8.75 8.49
CA THR A 12 1.40 9.16 8.15
C THR A 12 2.41 8.02 8.36
N GLU A 13 3.63 8.21 7.86
CA GLU A 13 4.75 7.27 8.06
C GLU A 13 5.11 7.05 9.53
N GLY A 14 4.76 8.02 10.42
CA GLY A 14 5.01 7.94 11.85
C GLY A 14 3.95 7.17 12.65
N HIS A 15 2.85 6.74 12.02
CA HIS A 15 1.93 5.82 12.65
C HIS A 15 2.67 4.51 13.01
N PRO A 16 2.47 3.93 14.22
CA PRO A 16 3.24 2.77 14.67
C PRO A 16 3.24 1.60 13.70
N ASP A 17 2.09 1.24 13.14
CA ASP A 17 1.98 0.16 12.15
C ASP A 17 2.76 0.51 10.87
N LYS A 18 2.73 1.76 10.41
CA LYS A 18 3.44 2.19 9.20
C LYS A 18 4.95 2.31 9.42
N MET A 19 5.38 2.67 10.61
CA MET A 19 6.79 2.57 10.99
C MET A 19 7.28 1.11 10.91
N CYS A 20 6.49 0.14 11.38
CA CYS A 20 6.81 -1.28 11.26
C CYS A 20 6.85 -1.75 9.81
N ASP A 21 5.90 -1.31 8.98
CA ASP A 21 5.91 -1.58 7.53
C ASP A 21 7.17 -1.01 6.87
N ALA A 22 7.56 0.22 7.20
CA ALA A 22 8.75 0.87 6.66
C ALA A 22 10.05 0.14 7.06
N ILE A 23 10.14 -0.34 8.30
CA ILE A 23 11.28 -1.13 8.78
C ILE A 23 11.37 -2.46 8.01
N SER A 24 10.26 -3.18 7.90
CA SER A 24 10.20 -4.47 7.21
C SER A 24 10.57 -4.34 5.72
N ASP A 25 10.08 -3.30 5.04
CA ASP A 25 10.43 -3.04 3.64
C ASP A 25 11.87 -2.48 3.47
N ALA A 26 12.40 -1.75 4.43
CA ALA A 26 13.80 -1.33 4.41
C ALA A 26 14.76 -2.53 4.51
N ILE A 27 14.42 -3.54 5.30
CA ILE A 27 15.18 -4.79 5.40
C ILE A 27 15.07 -5.58 4.08
N LEU A 28 13.87 -5.65 3.49
CA LEU A 28 13.68 -6.27 2.17
C LEU A 28 14.54 -5.60 1.10
N ASP A 29 14.49 -4.27 1.00
CA ASP A 29 15.26 -3.53 0.01
C ASP A 29 16.78 -3.72 0.21
N ALA A 30 17.26 -3.73 1.45
CA ALA A 30 18.66 -4.01 1.77
C ALA A 30 19.11 -5.43 1.37
N CYS A 31 18.20 -6.41 1.42
CA CYS A 31 18.45 -7.74 0.85
C CYS A 31 18.58 -7.69 -0.66
N LEU A 32 17.61 -7.06 -1.33
CA LEU A 32 17.53 -7.04 -2.80
C LEU A 32 18.65 -6.22 -3.45
N GLU A 33 19.17 -5.19 -2.79
CA GLU A 33 20.33 -4.41 -3.24
C GLU A 33 21.59 -5.27 -3.40
N GLN A 34 21.76 -6.29 -2.55
CA GLN A 34 22.94 -7.15 -2.54
C GLN A 34 22.68 -8.52 -3.19
N ASP A 35 21.45 -9.02 -3.11
CA ASP A 35 21.02 -10.31 -3.63
C ASP A 35 19.59 -10.23 -4.15
N PRO A 36 19.39 -9.96 -5.46
CA PRO A 36 18.07 -9.88 -6.08
C PRO A 36 17.24 -11.18 -5.98
N MET A 37 17.89 -12.31 -5.65
CA MET A 37 17.22 -13.60 -5.50
C MET A 37 16.80 -13.88 -4.06
N SER A 38 16.99 -12.94 -3.14
CA SER A 38 16.59 -13.05 -1.74
C SER A 38 15.12 -13.43 -1.59
N ARG A 39 14.86 -14.32 -0.64
CA ARG A 39 13.53 -14.68 -0.16
C ARG A 39 13.34 -14.08 1.22
N VAL A 40 12.36 -13.21 1.34
CA VAL A 40 12.12 -12.42 2.55
C VAL A 40 10.67 -12.51 2.94
N ALA A 41 10.45 -12.83 4.20
CA ALA A 41 9.20 -12.68 4.94
C ALA A 41 9.57 -12.09 6.31
N CYS A 42 9.54 -10.76 6.41
CA CYS A 42 10.04 -10.00 7.56
C CYS A 42 8.89 -9.22 8.19
N GLU A 43 8.62 -9.48 9.44
CA GLU A 43 7.65 -8.75 10.25
C GLU A 43 8.36 -7.96 11.35
N THR A 44 7.78 -6.81 11.68
CA THR A 44 8.26 -5.92 12.74
C THR A 44 7.13 -5.63 13.71
N ALA A 45 7.46 -5.65 15.00
CA ALA A 45 6.61 -5.15 16.06
C ALA A 45 7.33 -4.02 16.82
N ALA A 46 6.60 -2.99 17.21
CA ALA A 46 7.15 -1.87 17.96
C ALA A 46 6.21 -1.45 19.09
N CYS A 47 6.77 -1.06 20.21
CA CYS A 47 6.08 -0.41 21.32
C CYS A 47 7.07 0.53 22.03
N THR A 48 6.66 1.14 23.15
CA THR A 48 7.49 2.11 23.89
C THR A 48 8.94 1.62 24.07
N GLY A 49 9.88 2.30 23.41
CA GLY A 49 11.32 2.06 23.53
C GLY A 49 11.85 0.73 22.95
N PHE A 50 11.03 -0.01 22.18
CA PHE A 50 11.38 -1.36 21.74
C PHE A 50 10.94 -1.64 20.30
N VAL A 51 11.81 -2.31 19.52
CA VAL A 51 11.52 -2.86 18.18
C VAL A 51 11.95 -4.33 18.15
N LEU A 52 11.04 -5.20 17.74
CA LEU A 52 11.29 -6.59 17.41
C LEU A 52 11.20 -6.80 15.91
N VAL A 53 12.24 -7.36 15.30
CA VAL A 53 12.25 -7.85 13.92
C VAL A 53 12.25 -9.36 13.93
N THR A 54 11.30 -9.98 13.26
CA THR A 54 11.12 -11.44 13.22
C THR A 54 10.79 -11.91 11.81
N GLY A 55 10.86 -13.20 11.55
CA GLY A 55 10.49 -13.78 10.26
C GLY A 55 11.56 -14.69 9.68
N GLU A 56 11.46 -14.99 8.38
CA GLU A 56 12.36 -15.86 7.66
C GLU A 56 13.00 -15.14 6.47
N ILE A 57 14.34 -15.18 6.41
CA ILE A 57 15.13 -14.59 5.33
C ILE A 57 16.14 -15.60 4.83
N THR A 58 16.09 -15.88 3.52
CA THR A 58 17.14 -16.64 2.81
C THR A 58 17.79 -15.70 1.81
N THR A 59 19.04 -15.32 2.08
CA THR A 59 19.80 -14.34 1.30
C THR A 59 21.30 -14.57 1.44
N ASN A 60 22.07 -14.10 0.45
CA ASN A 60 23.52 -13.95 0.52
C ASN A 60 23.95 -12.56 1.02
N ALA A 61 22.99 -11.64 1.23
CA ALA A 61 23.27 -10.30 1.70
C ALA A 61 23.80 -10.29 3.14
N GLN A 62 24.70 -9.35 3.43
CA GLN A 62 25.17 -9.06 4.78
C GLN A 62 24.39 -7.89 5.35
N LEU A 63 23.60 -8.13 6.36
CA LEU A 63 22.63 -7.16 6.90
C LEU A 63 23.04 -6.68 8.30
N ASP A 64 23.14 -5.38 8.48
CA ASP A 64 23.08 -4.73 9.79
C ASP A 64 21.63 -4.37 10.12
N VAL A 65 20.86 -5.36 10.56
CA VAL A 65 19.42 -5.16 10.86
C VAL A 65 19.19 -4.08 11.91
N PRO A 66 19.91 -4.03 13.05
CA PRO A 66 19.78 -2.94 14.02
C PRO A 66 20.07 -1.56 13.40
N GLY A 67 21.07 -1.45 12.55
CA GLY A 67 21.42 -0.20 11.84
C GLY A 67 20.30 0.24 10.90
N ILE A 68 19.71 -0.69 10.14
CA ILE A 68 18.57 -0.43 9.24
C ILE A 68 17.36 0.06 10.03
N VAL A 69 17.03 -0.59 11.15
CA VAL A 69 15.92 -0.18 12.04
C VAL A 69 16.13 1.25 12.53
N ARG A 70 17.31 1.55 13.11
CA ARG A 70 17.62 2.89 13.66
C ARG A 70 17.56 3.97 12.60
N LYS A 71 18.14 3.71 11.42
CA LYS A 71 18.10 4.62 10.28
C LYS A 71 16.65 4.93 9.88
N THR A 72 15.82 3.89 9.72
CA THR A 72 14.43 4.04 9.30
C THR A 72 13.62 4.85 10.31
N VAL A 73 13.74 4.54 11.60
CA VAL A 73 13.04 5.23 12.68
C VAL A 73 13.46 6.72 12.75
N ASN A 74 14.77 7.00 12.64
CA ASN A 74 15.28 8.36 12.66
C ASN A 74 14.82 9.17 11.44
N GLU A 75 14.79 8.59 10.24
CA GLU A 75 14.31 9.23 9.01
C GLU A 75 12.82 9.56 9.04
N ILE A 76 12.01 8.75 9.74
CA ILE A 76 10.60 9.05 10.01
C ILE A 76 10.47 10.27 10.92
N GLY A 77 11.43 10.50 11.81
CA GLY A 77 11.46 11.66 12.70
C GLY A 77 11.36 11.32 14.19
N TYR A 78 11.44 10.04 14.56
CA TYR A 78 11.60 9.60 15.94
C TYR A 78 13.09 9.54 16.30
N ASN A 79 13.69 10.71 16.47
CA ASN A 79 15.13 10.90 16.70
C ASN A 79 15.45 11.74 17.95
N ASP A 80 14.45 12.00 18.78
CA ASP A 80 14.55 12.70 20.05
C ASP A 80 13.60 12.07 21.07
N ALA A 81 14.08 11.83 22.27
CA ALA A 81 13.28 11.27 23.39
C ALA A 81 12.01 12.11 23.69
N LYS A 82 11.97 13.39 23.35
CA LYS A 82 10.79 14.25 23.48
C LYS A 82 9.61 13.79 22.62
N THR A 83 9.87 13.08 21.52
CA THR A 83 8.80 12.48 20.68
C THR A 83 8.19 11.22 21.29
N GLY A 84 8.72 10.77 22.42
CA GLY A 84 8.29 9.54 23.11
C GLY A 84 8.89 8.24 22.55
N PHE A 85 9.62 8.33 21.43
CA PHE A 85 10.34 7.22 20.81
C PHE A 85 11.62 7.76 20.16
N ASP A 86 12.75 7.06 20.30
CA ASP A 86 14.04 7.51 19.78
C ASP A 86 14.79 6.34 19.15
N GLY A 87 14.98 6.40 17.83
CA GLY A 87 15.71 5.41 17.06
C GLY A 87 17.17 5.23 17.47
N ASN A 88 17.79 6.24 18.12
CA ASN A 88 19.16 6.14 18.60
C ASN A 88 19.28 5.29 19.86
N THR A 89 18.24 5.24 20.69
CA THR A 89 18.29 4.63 22.05
C THR A 89 17.31 3.48 22.24
N CYS A 90 16.35 3.26 21.34
CA CYS A 90 15.41 2.14 21.45
C CYS A 90 16.13 0.77 21.47
N ALA A 91 15.58 -0.18 22.19
CA ALA A 91 16.04 -1.56 22.13
C ALA A 91 15.63 -2.18 20.77
N VAL A 92 16.55 -2.90 20.14
CA VAL A 92 16.28 -3.64 18.90
C VAL A 92 16.60 -5.10 19.13
N MET A 93 15.59 -5.95 19.00
CA MET A 93 15.72 -7.40 19.07
C MET A 93 15.51 -7.99 17.67
N VAL A 94 16.35 -8.95 17.29
CA VAL A 94 16.31 -9.62 15.99
C VAL A 94 16.16 -11.12 16.21
N ALA A 95 15.11 -11.70 15.63
CA ALA A 95 14.78 -13.13 15.67
C ALA A 95 14.42 -13.58 14.24
N LEU A 96 15.44 -13.67 13.39
CA LEU A 96 15.30 -14.03 11.97
C LEU A 96 15.89 -15.42 11.73
N ASP A 97 15.11 -16.30 11.12
CA ASP A 97 15.50 -17.64 10.73
C ASP A 97 15.64 -17.79 9.20
N LYS A 98 16.12 -18.95 8.74
CA LYS A 98 16.07 -19.32 7.32
C LYS A 98 14.72 -19.96 6.98
N GLN A 99 14.25 -19.75 5.76
CA GLN A 99 13.03 -20.39 5.27
C GLN A 99 13.14 -21.93 5.33
N SER A 100 12.03 -22.59 5.71
CA SER A 100 11.90 -24.03 5.72
C SER A 100 12.23 -24.67 4.37
N ALA A 101 13.02 -25.76 4.38
CA ALA A 101 13.33 -26.53 3.18
C ALA A 101 12.09 -27.15 2.53
N ASP A 102 11.08 -27.51 3.31
CA ASP A 102 9.82 -28.09 2.80
C ASP A 102 9.06 -27.08 1.96
N ILE A 103 9.00 -25.82 2.38
CA ILE A 103 8.38 -24.73 1.61
C ILE A 103 9.17 -24.48 0.33
N ALA A 104 10.50 -24.45 0.40
CA ALA A 104 11.38 -24.22 -0.75
C ALA A 104 11.15 -25.26 -1.86
N MET A 105 11.03 -26.55 -1.52
CA MET A 105 10.78 -27.62 -2.51
C MET A 105 9.49 -27.44 -3.31
N GLY A 106 8.44 -26.88 -2.71
CA GLY A 106 7.16 -26.63 -3.37
C GLY A 106 7.18 -25.41 -4.30
N VAL A 107 8.03 -24.43 -3.98
CA VAL A 107 8.08 -23.13 -4.66
C VAL A 107 9.11 -23.09 -5.77
N ASP A 108 10.27 -23.75 -5.58
CA ASP A 108 11.40 -23.69 -6.52
C ASP A 108 11.05 -24.27 -7.91
N LYS A 109 10.18 -25.27 -7.95
CA LYS A 109 9.68 -25.86 -9.18
C LYS A 109 8.20 -26.16 -9.06
N ALA A 110 7.39 -25.55 -9.92
CA ALA A 110 5.93 -25.72 -9.93
C ALA A 110 5.51 -27.16 -10.20
N LEU A 111 4.31 -27.53 -9.76
CA LEU A 111 3.72 -28.84 -10.00
C LEU A 111 3.67 -29.15 -11.51
N GLU A 112 3.22 -28.22 -12.32
CA GLU A 112 3.11 -28.33 -13.77
C GLU A 112 4.47 -28.60 -14.45
N ALA A 113 5.54 -28.02 -13.91
CA ALA A 113 6.91 -28.28 -14.40
C ALA A 113 7.43 -29.66 -13.98
N LYS A 114 7.03 -30.15 -12.78
CA LYS A 114 7.36 -31.50 -12.32
C LYS A 114 6.62 -32.58 -13.14
N GLU A 115 5.41 -32.27 -13.57
CA GLU A 115 4.58 -33.13 -14.42
C GLU A 115 4.92 -33.02 -15.92
N GLY A 116 5.81 -32.08 -16.30
CA GLY A 116 6.24 -31.87 -17.68
C GLY A 116 5.25 -31.14 -18.58
N THR A 117 4.20 -30.53 -17.99
CA THR A 117 3.20 -29.74 -18.71
C THR A 117 3.63 -28.27 -18.88
N LEU A 118 4.60 -27.80 -18.09
CA LEU A 118 5.22 -26.49 -18.20
C LEU A 118 6.71 -26.67 -18.53
N THR A 119 7.14 -26.14 -19.68
CA THR A 119 8.49 -26.37 -20.24
C THR A 119 9.31 -25.10 -20.46
N ASP A 120 8.76 -23.93 -20.14
CA ASP A 120 9.48 -22.67 -20.22
C ASP A 120 10.24 -22.35 -18.91
N GLU A 121 11.03 -21.26 -18.94
CA GLU A 121 11.86 -20.82 -17.80
C GLU A 121 11.03 -20.23 -16.65
N LEU A 122 9.71 -20.08 -16.79
CA LEU A 122 8.81 -19.48 -15.81
C LEU A 122 8.12 -20.57 -14.97
N ASP A 123 8.89 -21.51 -14.47
CA ASP A 123 8.45 -22.76 -13.85
C ASP A 123 8.34 -22.72 -12.32
N THR A 124 8.40 -21.51 -11.73
CA THR A 124 8.26 -21.31 -10.28
C THR A 124 6.80 -21.40 -9.85
N GLY A 125 6.52 -22.18 -8.81
CA GLY A 125 5.20 -22.25 -8.19
C GLY A 125 4.89 -21.05 -7.28
N ALA A 126 3.61 -20.85 -6.98
CA ALA A 126 3.20 -19.82 -6.02
C ALA A 126 3.77 -20.11 -4.61
N GLY A 127 4.27 -19.08 -3.94
CA GLY A 127 4.89 -19.19 -2.63
C GLY A 127 3.92 -19.45 -1.48
N ASP A 128 2.61 -19.33 -1.74
CA ASP A 128 1.54 -19.63 -0.81
C ASP A 128 0.23 -19.80 -1.58
N GLN A 129 -0.79 -20.34 -0.92
CA GLN A 129 -2.17 -20.21 -1.35
C GLN A 129 -2.68 -18.78 -1.04
N GLY A 130 -3.75 -18.36 -1.71
CA GLY A 130 -4.43 -17.13 -1.35
C GLY A 130 -5.24 -16.53 -2.48
N MET A 131 -5.95 -15.46 -2.14
CA MET A 131 -6.65 -14.60 -3.09
C MET A 131 -6.13 -13.18 -2.98
N MET A 132 -6.03 -12.50 -4.12
CA MET A 132 -5.54 -11.12 -4.22
C MET A 132 -6.50 -10.33 -5.08
N PHE A 133 -6.67 -9.05 -4.75
CA PHE A 133 -7.53 -8.14 -5.48
C PHE A 133 -6.74 -6.97 -6.05
N GLY A 134 -7.14 -6.55 -7.24
CA GLY A 134 -6.75 -5.28 -7.83
C GLY A 134 -7.98 -4.48 -8.19
N TYR A 135 -7.83 -3.15 -8.21
CA TYR A 135 -8.93 -2.24 -8.52
C TYR A 135 -8.42 -1.00 -9.25
N ALA A 136 -9.27 -0.42 -10.07
CA ALA A 136 -9.10 0.91 -10.65
C ALA A 136 -10.47 1.53 -10.92
N SER A 137 -10.54 2.87 -10.83
CA SER A 137 -11.72 3.65 -11.22
C SER A 137 -11.28 4.95 -11.91
N ASP A 138 -12.15 5.54 -12.70
CA ASP A 138 -11.90 6.79 -13.40
C ASP A 138 -12.19 8.04 -12.54
N GLU A 139 -12.33 7.86 -11.23
CA GLU A 139 -12.64 8.94 -10.28
C GLU A 139 -11.50 9.95 -10.10
N THR A 140 -10.25 9.53 -10.32
CA THR A 140 -9.07 10.39 -10.21
C THR A 140 -8.11 10.16 -11.36
N PRO A 141 -7.20 11.11 -11.69
CA PRO A 141 -6.21 10.93 -12.74
C PRO A 141 -5.29 9.71 -12.53
N GLU A 142 -4.99 9.37 -11.29
CA GLU A 142 -4.23 8.18 -10.89
C GLU A 142 -5.03 6.88 -10.96
N LEU A 143 -6.31 6.95 -11.33
CA LEU A 143 -7.27 5.84 -11.41
C LEU A 143 -7.46 5.12 -10.07
N MET A 144 -7.66 5.92 -9.02
CA MET A 144 -7.92 5.50 -7.65
C MET A 144 -9.29 5.99 -7.16
N PRO A 145 -9.90 5.32 -6.18
CA PRO A 145 -11.07 5.84 -5.49
C PRO A 145 -10.80 7.20 -4.84
N TYR A 146 -11.73 8.13 -4.98
CA TYR A 146 -11.57 9.52 -4.57
C TYR A 146 -11.26 9.70 -3.07
N PRO A 147 -11.97 9.01 -2.12
CA PRO A 147 -11.74 9.22 -0.70
C PRO A 147 -10.34 8.83 -0.25
N ILE A 148 -9.82 7.67 -0.69
CA ILE A 148 -8.49 7.21 -0.29
C ILE A 148 -7.40 8.06 -0.95
N ALA A 149 -7.59 8.50 -2.20
CA ALA A 149 -6.64 9.37 -2.88
C ALA A 149 -6.47 10.70 -2.13
N LEU A 150 -7.56 11.33 -1.69
CA LEU A 150 -7.48 12.56 -0.88
C LEU A 150 -6.88 12.31 0.51
N ALA A 151 -7.27 11.21 1.18
CA ALA A 151 -6.73 10.87 2.49
C ALA A 151 -5.20 10.68 2.43
N HIS A 152 -4.68 9.99 1.41
CA HIS A 152 -3.24 9.85 1.18
C HIS A 152 -2.54 11.19 0.90
N LYS A 153 -3.11 12.01 0.03
CA LYS A 153 -2.55 13.33 -0.31
C LYS A 153 -2.45 14.23 0.92
N MET A 154 -3.46 14.25 1.79
CA MET A 154 -3.41 15.00 3.05
C MET A 154 -2.36 14.44 4.02
N ALA A 155 -2.26 13.13 4.17
CA ALA A 155 -1.26 12.50 5.05
C ALA A 155 0.17 12.77 4.56
N LEU A 156 0.40 12.73 3.24
CA LEU A 156 1.69 13.05 2.63
C LEU A 156 2.03 14.54 2.81
N GLN A 157 1.06 15.44 2.59
CA GLN A 157 1.24 16.89 2.80
C GLN A 157 1.58 17.21 4.25
N LEU A 158 0.88 16.58 5.21
CA LEU A 158 1.18 16.73 6.63
C LEU A 158 2.63 16.34 6.96
N THR A 159 3.12 15.24 6.41
CA THR A 159 4.51 14.82 6.57
C THR A 159 5.50 15.79 5.92
N LYS A 160 5.18 16.29 4.71
CA LYS A 160 6.02 17.26 4.00
C LYS A 160 6.23 18.52 4.80
N ILE A 161 5.15 19.16 5.27
CA ILE A 161 5.25 20.42 6.05
C ILE A 161 5.89 20.24 7.41
N ARG A 162 5.87 19.03 7.98
CA ARG A 162 6.65 18.68 9.17
C ARG A 162 8.15 18.59 8.85
N LYS A 163 8.52 17.85 7.80
CA LYS A 163 9.93 17.56 7.45
C LYS A 163 10.67 18.77 6.89
N ASP A 164 10.00 19.66 6.16
CA ASP A 164 10.60 20.88 5.62
C ASP A 164 10.65 22.04 6.64
N GLY A 165 10.09 21.83 7.85
CA GLY A 165 10.10 22.80 8.94
C GLY A 165 9.05 23.89 8.83
N THR A 166 8.12 23.83 7.86
CA THR A 166 7.01 24.79 7.76
C THR A 166 6.20 24.84 9.04
N LEU A 167 5.90 23.67 9.64
CA LEU A 167 5.27 23.54 10.95
C LEU A 167 6.15 22.69 11.87
N SER A 168 7.14 23.32 12.50
CA SER A 168 8.18 22.66 13.31
C SER A 168 7.65 21.97 14.58
N TYR A 169 6.44 22.32 15.04
CA TYR A 169 5.79 21.70 16.20
C TYR A 169 5.09 20.37 15.88
N LEU A 170 4.96 19.99 14.60
CA LEU A 170 4.37 18.71 14.22
C LEU A 170 5.31 17.55 14.56
N ARG A 171 4.71 16.46 15.05
CA ARG A 171 5.39 15.19 15.31
C ARG A 171 4.98 14.12 14.30
N PRO A 172 5.68 12.96 14.24
CA PRO A 172 5.54 12.05 13.13
C PRO A 172 4.18 11.36 12.97
N ASP A 173 3.44 11.12 14.06
CA ASP A 173 2.17 10.37 14.02
C ASP A 173 1.01 11.26 13.57
N GLY A 174 0.16 10.72 12.72
CA GLY A 174 -1.02 11.42 12.22
C GLY A 174 -1.95 10.52 11.43
N LYS A 175 -3.23 10.93 11.37
CA LYS A 175 -4.30 10.22 10.66
C LYS A 175 -5.15 11.21 9.87
N THR A 176 -5.65 10.75 8.73
CA THR A 176 -6.57 11.49 7.88
C THR A 176 -7.77 10.61 7.52
N GLN A 177 -8.93 11.21 7.34
CA GLN A 177 -10.14 10.50 6.89
C GLN A 177 -10.96 11.44 6.02
N VAL A 178 -11.52 10.90 4.93
CA VAL A 178 -12.37 11.65 4.00
C VAL A 178 -13.64 10.87 3.75
N SER A 179 -14.79 11.53 3.95
CA SER A 179 -16.13 11.03 3.57
C SER A 179 -16.62 11.80 2.36
N VAL A 180 -16.92 11.08 1.29
CA VAL A 180 -17.39 11.61 0.00
C VAL A 180 -18.85 11.21 -0.21
N GLU A 181 -19.67 12.17 -0.63
CA GLU A 181 -21.01 11.90 -1.16
C GLU A 181 -20.90 11.57 -2.65
N TYR A 182 -21.57 10.50 -3.05
CA TYR A 182 -21.63 10.02 -4.44
C TYR A 182 -23.03 10.19 -5.01
N ASP A 183 -23.12 10.43 -6.30
CA ASP A 183 -24.36 10.32 -7.07
C ASP A 183 -24.73 8.85 -7.31
N GLU A 184 -25.95 8.59 -7.78
CA GLU A 184 -26.48 7.24 -8.04
C GLU A 184 -25.65 6.45 -9.08
N ASP A 185 -24.97 7.15 -9.99
CA ASP A 185 -24.10 6.54 -11.00
C ASP A 185 -22.67 6.23 -10.48
N GLY A 186 -22.40 6.57 -9.22
CA GLY A 186 -21.10 6.37 -8.56
C GLY A 186 -20.08 7.48 -8.85
N THR A 187 -20.51 8.65 -9.33
CA THR A 187 -19.64 9.82 -9.51
C THR A 187 -19.47 10.56 -8.17
N PRO A 188 -18.23 10.92 -7.76
CA PRO A 188 -18.02 11.76 -6.58
C PRO A 188 -18.68 13.13 -6.76
N LYS A 189 -19.37 13.61 -5.73
CA LYS A 189 -20.19 14.82 -5.78
C LYS A 189 -19.69 15.94 -4.88
N ARG A 190 -19.44 15.66 -3.61
CA ARG A 190 -18.97 16.60 -2.61
C ARG A 190 -18.31 15.92 -1.41
N LEU A 191 -17.59 16.71 -0.62
CA LEU A 191 -17.03 16.24 0.65
C LEU A 191 -18.08 16.42 1.76
N GLU A 192 -18.45 15.34 2.43
CA GLU A 192 -19.33 15.37 3.58
C GLU A 192 -18.57 15.67 4.87
N ALA A 193 -17.41 15.03 5.07
CA ALA A 193 -16.58 15.23 6.25
C ALA A 193 -15.11 14.99 5.97
N VAL A 194 -14.26 15.78 6.59
CA VAL A 194 -12.80 15.65 6.56
C VAL A 194 -12.29 15.64 8.01
N VAL A 195 -11.53 14.62 8.37
CA VAL A 195 -10.92 14.47 9.69
C VAL A 195 -9.40 14.44 9.54
N LEU A 196 -8.71 15.20 10.37
CA LEU A 196 -7.25 15.14 10.50
C LEU A 196 -6.87 15.18 11.98
N SER A 197 -6.09 14.19 12.41
CA SER A 197 -5.46 14.15 13.73
C SER A 197 -3.95 14.11 13.57
N THR A 198 -3.24 14.99 14.23
CA THR A 198 -1.78 15.06 14.16
C THR A 198 -1.16 15.19 15.53
N GLN A 199 -0.11 14.42 15.77
CA GLN A 199 0.75 14.56 16.93
C GLN A 199 1.50 15.89 16.87
N HIS A 200 1.64 16.56 18.01
CA HIS A 200 2.22 17.89 18.10
C HIS A 200 2.99 18.11 19.41
N ASP A 201 3.79 19.17 19.46
CA ASP A 201 4.47 19.63 20.67
C ASP A 201 3.47 20.13 21.70
N GLU A 202 3.87 20.08 22.98
CA GLU A 202 3.02 20.43 24.10
C GLU A 202 2.66 21.93 24.13
N ASP A 203 3.53 22.78 23.63
CA ASP A 203 3.45 24.24 23.77
C ASP A 203 2.59 24.93 22.70
N VAL A 204 2.09 24.18 21.69
CA VAL A 204 1.23 24.74 20.63
C VAL A 204 -0.24 24.70 21.04
N THR A 205 -0.99 25.78 20.74
CA THR A 205 -2.43 25.83 21.02
C THR A 205 -3.26 25.14 19.94
N GLN A 206 -4.49 24.70 20.31
CA GLN A 206 -5.40 24.07 19.34
C GLN A 206 -5.84 25.05 18.25
N GLU A 207 -6.05 26.33 18.61
CA GLU A 207 -6.39 27.40 17.66
C GLU A 207 -5.31 27.56 16.58
N GLN A 208 -4.03 27.50 16.99
CA GLN A 208 -2.91 27.55 16.03
C GLN A 208 -2.89 26.32 15.13
N ILE A 209 -3.05 25.12 15.70
CA ILE A 209 -3.10 23.87 14.92
C ILE A 209 -4.25 23.92 13.91
N HIS A 210 -5.44 24.36 14.30
CA HIS A 210 -6.62 24.45 13.42
C HIS A 210 -6.37 25.42 12.27
N ALA A 211 -5.82 26.61 12.54
CA ALA A 211 -5.51 27.61 11.52
C ALA A 211 -4.45 27.10 10.53
N ASP A 212 -3.39 26.48 11.04
CA ASP A 212 -2.28 25.98 10.22
C ASP A 212 -2.68 24.76 9.38
N ILE A 213 -3.40 23.81 9.95
CA ILE A 213 -3.87 22.63 9.20
C ILE A 213 -4.85 23.05 8.11
N LYS A 214 -5.78 23.98 8.40
CA LYS A 214 -6.65 24.52 7.36
C LYS A 214 -5.81 25.09 6.22
N LYS A 215 -4.88 26.00 6.52
CA LYS A 215 -4.08 26.72 5.51
C LYS A 215 -3.13 25.82 4.73
N TYR A 216 -2.34 24.98 5.42
CA TYR A 216 -1.21 24.27 4.81
C TYR A 216 -1.56 22.83 4.37
N VAL A 217 -2.72 22.31 4.76
CA VAL A 217 -3.16 20.96 4.36
C VAL A 217 -4.49 21.02 3.62
N PHE A 218 -5.55 21.56 4.21
CA PHE A 218 -6.88 21.52 3.59
C PHE A 218 -6.97 22.41 2.36
N ASP A 219 -6.57 23.68 2.48
CA ASP A 219 -6.62 24.65 1.37
C ASP A 219 -5.66 24.27 0.22
N GLU A 220 -4.60 23.46 0.47
CA GLU A 220 -3.66 22.99 -0.54
C GLU A 220 -4.08 21.68 -1.23
N ILE A 221 -4.84 20.83 -0.55
CA ILE A 221 -5.11 19.47 -1.04
C ILE A 221 -6.56 19.26 -1.43
N LEU A 222 -7.51 19.87 -0.71
CA LEU A 222 -8.93 19.64 -0.96
C LEU A 222 -9.44 20.53 -2.10
N PRO A 223 -10.12 19.98 -3.11
CA PRO A 223 -10.64 20.79 -4.21
C PRO A 223 -11.84 21.62 -3.74
N GLU A 224 -11.79 22.92 -4.00
CA GLU A 224 -12.82 23.88 -3.57
C GLU A 224 -14.22 23.53 -4.10
N GLU A 225 -14.30 23.00 -5.32
CA GLU A 225 -15.56 22.60 -5.96
C GLU A 225 -16.31 21.46 -5.26
N PHE A 226 -15.62 20.72 -4.39
CA PHE A 226 -16.21 19.65 -3.58
C PHE A 226 -16.56 20.08 -2.14
N ILE A 227 -16.29 21.34 -1.78
CA ILE A 227 -16.53 21.89 -0.45
C ILE A 227 -17.73 22.84 -0.51
N ASP A 228 -18.67 22.68 0.42
CA ASP A 228 -19.81 23.56 0.61
C ASP A 228 -20.04 23.92 2.09
N GLU A 229 -21.14 24.64 2.39
CA GLU A 229 -21.48 25.08 3.75
C GLU A 229 -21.81 23.93 4.70
N ASP A 230 -22.16 22.76 4.18
CA ASP A 230 -22.48 21.55 4.95
C ASP A 230 -21.26 20.66 5.20
N THR A 231 -20.12 20.93 4.55
CA THR A 231 -18.89 20.14 4.72
C THR A 231 -18.33 20.31 6.14
N LYS A 232 -18.13 19.18 6.83
CA LYS A 232 -17.67 19.15 8.22
C LYS A 232 -16.14 18.94 8.29
N PHE A 233 -15.45 19.78 9.07
CA PHE A 233 -14.03 19.67 9.32
C PHE A 233 -13.74 19.36 10.78
N PHE A 234 -12.96 18.32 11.04
CA PHE A 234 -12.53 17.89 12.36
C PHE A 234 -11.00 17.84 12.43
N ILE A 235 -10.41 18.73 13.21
CA ILE A 235 -8.97 18.81 13.43
C ILE A 235 -8.70 18.54 14.90
N ASN A 236 -7.91 17.48 15.21
CA ASN A 236 -7.64 17.06 16.59
C ASN A 236 -8.87 17.11 17.49
N PRO A 237 -9.97 16.42 17.18
CA PRO A 237 -11.23 16.56 17.90
C PRO A 237 -11.14 16.16 19.38
N THR A 238 -10.10 15.43 19.79
CA THR A 238 -9.81 15.11 21.21
C THR A 238 -9.13 16.26 21.96
N GLY A 239 -8.70 17.32 21.24
CA GLY A 239 -8.07 18.52 21.80
C GLY A 239 -6.55 18.41 22.03
N ARG A 240 -5.99 17.26 22.36
CA ARG A 240 -4.55 17.08 22.63
C ARG A 240 -4.05 15.77 22.07
N PHE A 241 -2.96 15.83 21.28
CA PHE A 241 -2.29 14.66 20.74
C PHE A 241 -0.77 14.82 20.83
N VAL A 242 -0.25 14.85 22.04
CA VAL A 242 1.19 14.96 22.34
C VAL A 242 1.82 13.58 22.45
N ILE A 243 1.16 12.65 23.15
CA ILE A 243 1.58 11.24 23.21
C ILE A 243 1.04 10.53 21.98
N GLY A 244 1.93 10.00 21.17
CA GLY A 244 1.63 9.28 19.94
C GLY A 244 2.77 8.37 19.51
N GLY A 245 2.68 7.83 18.30
CA GLY A 245 3.65 6.86 17.80
C GLY A 245 3.71 5.60 18.67
N PRO A 246 4.85 4.87 18.68
CA PRO A 246 4.99 3.63 19.46
C PRO A 246 4.84 3.77 20.97
N GLN A 247 4.93 5.00 21.50
CA GLN A 247 4.62 5.27 22.90
C GLN A 247 3.12 5.26 23.18
N GLY A 248 2.32 5.71 22.21
CA GLY A 248 0.86 5.81 22.36
C GLY A 248 0.16 4.49 22.06
N ASP A 249 0.64 3.75 21.08
CA ASP A 249 0.05 2.48 20.62
C ASP A 249 1.12 1.57 20.01
N ALA A 250 0.97 0.27 20.17
CA ALA A 250 1.88 -0.70 19.58
C ALA A 250 1.65 -0.82 18.07
N GLY A 251 2.76 -0.95 17.31
CA GLY A 251 2.75 -1.18 15.88
C GLY A 251 3.10 -2.60 15.49
N LEU A 252 2.55 -3.05 14.38
CA LEU A 252 2.85 -4.33 13.74
C LEU A 252 2.82 -4.18 12.22
N THR A 253 3.75 -4.85 11.53
CA THR A 253 3.72 -4.96 10.06
C THR A 253 2.41 -5.57 9.59
N GLY A 254 1.80 -4.97 8.57
CA GLY A 254 0.62 -5.52 7.91
C GLY A 254 -0.71 -5.30 8.64
N ARG A 255 -0.81 -4.29 9.50
CA ARG A 255 -2.07 -3.92 10.18
C ARG A 255 -2.80 -2.73 9.55
N LYS A 256 -2.32 -2.23 8.42
CA LYS A 256 -2.95 -1.12 7.67
C LYS A 256 -3.24 -1.52 6.22
N ILE A 257 -3.67 -2.76 6.02
CA ILE A 257 -3.84 -3.36 4.68
C ILE A 257 -4.89 -2.66 3.82
N ILE A 258 -5.89 -2.03 4.41
CA ILE A 258 -6.91 -1.27 3.69
C ILE A 258 -6.40 0.12 3.31
N VAL A 259 -5.61 0.76 4.19
CA VAL A 259 -4.84 1.99 3.88
C VAL A 259 -3.85 1.73 2.75
N ASP A 260 -3.18 0.59 2.75
CA ASP A 260 -2.21 0.19 1.74
C ASP A 260 -2.82 0.02 0.34
N THR A 261 -4.12 -0.23 0.26
CA THR A 261 -4.81 -0.60 -0.98
C THR A 261 -5.82 0.46 -1.43
N TYR A 262 -7.11 0.23 -1.29
CA TYR A 262 -8.15 1.05 -1.94
C TYR A 262 -9.11 1.72 -0.95
N GLY A 263 -8.73 1.82 0.34
CA GLY A 263 -9.52 2.49 1.37
C GLY A 263 -10.89 1.87 1.63
N GLY A 264 -11.07 0.59 1.29
CA GLY A 264 -12.34 -0.14 1.47
C GLY A 264 -13.23 -0.18 0.22
N MET A 265 -12.89 0.55 -0.85
CA MET A 265 -13.70 0.57 -2.08
C MET A 265 -13.67 -0.78 -2.81
N ALA A 266 -12.55 -1.48 -2.76
CA ALA A 266 -12.39 -2.83 -3.31
C ALA A 266 -12.36 -3.88 -2.19
N ARG A 267 -12.63 -5.13 -2.57
CA ARG A 267 -12.39 -6.28 -1.71
C ARG A 267 -10.90 -6.43 -1.42
N HIS A 268 -10.57 -7.17 -0.36
CA HIS A 268 -9.20 -7.47 0.04
C HIS A 268 -9.03 -8.95 0.37
N GLY A 269 -7.91 -9.54 -0.04
CA GLY A 269 -7.61 -10.96 0.21
C GLY A 269 -7.06 -11.26 1.61
N GLY A 270 -6.77 -10.22 2.41
CA GLY A 270 -6.26 -10.35 3.79
C GLY A 270 -4.73 -10.39 3.89
N GLY A 271 -3.98 -10.58 2.79
CA GLY A 271 -2.53 -10.63 2.79
C GLY A 271 -1.88 -9.24 2.91
N ALA A 272 -0.98 -9.06 3.88
CA ALA A 272 -0.14 -7.86 3.98
C ALA A 272 0.95 -7.85 2.91
N PHE A 273 1.44 -6.66 2.53
CA PHE A 273 2.49 -6.47 1.52
C PHE A 273 3.88 -6.30 2.13
N SER A 274 4.04 -5.33 3.03
CA SER A 274 5.34 -4.95 3.58
C SER A 274 6.09 -6.12 4.19
N GLY A 275 7.40 -6.16 3.98
CA GLY A 275 8.28 -7.23 4.44
C GLY A 275 8.29 -8.51 3.60
N LYS A 276 7.44 -8.61 2.56
CA LYS A 276 7.36 -9.78 1.68
C LYS A 276 8.06 -9.53 0.36
N ALA A 277 9.00 -10.42 -0.02
CA ALA A 277 9.61 -10.43 -1.34
C ALA A 277 8.60 -10.80 -2.44
N CYS A 278 8.96 -10.52 -3.68
CA CYS A 278 8.11 -10.74 -4.87
C CYS A 278 7.72 -12.22 -5.12
N THR A 279 8.41 -13.17 -4.51
CA THR A 279 8.04 -14.61 -4.54
C THR A 279 6.79 -14.92 -3.73
N LYS A 280 6.37 -14.01 -2.85
CA LYS A 280 5.11 -14.09 -2.11
C LYS A 280 3.98 -13.47 -2.94
N VAL A 281 3.09 -14.32 -3.47
CA VAL A 281 1.98 -13.89 -4.33
C VAL A 281 0.99 -12.94 -3.65
N ALA A 282 0.90 -12.95 -2.32
CA ALA A 282 0.11 -11.98 -1.57
C ALA A 282 0.48 -10.53 -1.93
N ARG A 283 1.76 -10.26 -2.25
CA ARG A 283 2.24 -8.95 -2.70
C ARG A 283 2.29 -8.87 -4.22
N SER A 284 3.02 -9.73 -4.89
CA SER A 284 3.27 -9.65 -6.34
C SER A 284 1.99 -9.76 -7.16
N ALA A 285 1.09 -10.69 -6.83
CA ALA A 285 -0.17 -10.85 -7.56
C ALA A 285 -1.17 -9.72 -7.26
N ALA A 286 -1.16 -9.12 -6.07
CA ALA A 286 -1.95 -7.91 -5.80
C ALA A 286 -1.47 -6.72 -6.67
N TYR A 287 -0.16 -6.58 -6.86
CA TYR A 287 0.40 -5.57 -7.77
C TYR A 287 0.05 -5.87 -9.24
N ALA A 288 0.13 -7.13 -9.66
CA ALA A 288 -0.30 -7.52 -11.01
C ALA A 288 -1.80 -7.29 -11.22
N ALA A 289 -2.64 -7.60 -10.24
CA ALA A 289 -4.08 -7.34 -10.30
C ALA A 289 -4.38 -5.82 -10.43
N ARG A 290 -3.64 -4.96 -9.70
CA ARG A 290 -3.71 -3.50 -9.89
C ARG A 290 -3.31 -3.09 -11.31
N TYR A 291 -2.19 -3.60 -11.80
CA TYR A 291 -1.71 -3.31 -13.15
C TYR A 291 -2.74 -3.68 -14.23
N VAL A 292 -3.35 -4.86 -14.11
CA VAL A 292 -4.41 -5.31 -15.02
C VAL A 292 -5.64 -4.40 -14.95
N ALA A 293 -6.18 -4.16 -13.75
CA ALA A 293 -7.35 -3.31 -13.55
C ALA A 293 -7.11 -1.88 -14.07
N LYS A 294 -5.93 -1.32 -13.79
CA LYS A 294 -5.56 0.03 -14.24
C LYS A 294 -5.50 0.13 -15.75
N ASN A 295 -4.91 -0.85 -16.45
CA ASN A 295 -4.85 -0.87 -17.89
C ASN A 295 -6.23 -1.07 -18.55
N ILE A 296 -7.14 -1.86 -17.95
CA ILE A 296 -8.52 -2.02 -18.43
C ILE A 296 -9.25 -0.67 -18.39
N VAL A 297 -9.16 0.06 -17.26
CA VAL A 297 -9.81 1.37 -17.12
C VAL A 297 -9.13 2.41 -18.03
N ALA A 298 -7.81 2.45 -18.08
CA ALA A 298 -7.07 3.36 -18.97
C ALA A 298 -7.35 3.12 -20.47
N ALA A 299 -7.67 1.89 -20.85
CA ALA A 299 -8.09 1.54 -22.21
C ALA A 299 -9.54 1.97 -22.54
N GLY A 300 -10.31 2.44 -21.55
CA GLY A 300 -11.73 2.78 -21.70
C GLY A 300 -12.65 1.56 -21.79
N LEU A 301 -12.19 0.38 -21.39
CA LEU A 301 -13.01 -0.86 -21.40
C LEU A 301 -13.99 -0.91 -20.23
N ALA A 302 -13.77 -0.15 -19.18
CA ALA A 302 -14.69 0.04 -18.06
C ALA A 302 -14.36 1.36 -17.33
N LYS A 303 -15.34 1.95 -16.62
CA LYS A 303 -15.09 3.07 -15.70
C LYS A 303 -14.54 2.58 -14.35
N ARG A 304 -14.96 1.37 -13.92
CA ARG A 304 -14.49 0.70 -12.70
C ARG A 304 -14.18 -0.75 -13.01
N CYS A 305 -13.11 -1.26 -12.44
CA CYS A 305 -12.69 -2.64 -12.65
C CYS A 305 -12.07 -3.22 -11.39
N GLU A 306 -12.61 -4.32 -10.90
CA GLU A 306 -12.02 -5.15 -9.84
C GLU A 306 -11.56 -6.48 -10.45
N ILE A 307 -10.36 -6.91 -10.09
CA ILE A 307 -9.77 -8.18 -10.49
C ILE A 307 -9.55 -9.01 -9.22
N GLN A 308 -9.98 -10.29 -9.24
CA GLN A 308 -9.53 -11.27 -8.24
C GLN A 308 -8.64 -12.31 -8.90
N LEU A 309 -7.49 -12.57 -8.28
CA LEU A 309 -6.61 -13.69 -8.60
C LEU A 309 -6.54 -14.64 -7.42
N SER A 310 -6.43 -15.95 -7.68
CA SER A 310 -6.17 -16.93 -6.62
C SER A 310 -5.12 -17.94 -7.05
N TYR A 311 -4.38 -18.46 -6.07
CA TYR A 311 -3.30 -19.42 -6.28
C TYR A 311 -3.39 -20.56 -5.26
N ALA A 312 -2.84 -21.70 -5.64
CA ALA A 312 -2.49 -22.80 -4.74
C ALA A 312 -0.97 -22.83 -4.56
N ILE A 313 -0.49 -23.13 -3.36
CA ILE A 313 0.94 -23.23 -3.09
C ILE A 313 1.60 -24.24 -4.04
N GLY A 314 2.75 -23.88 -4.61
CA GLY A 314 3.50 -24.75 -5.52
C GLY A 314 2.90 -24.91 -6.93
N VAL A 315 1.81 -24.21 -7.27
CA VAL A 315 1.16 -24.20 -8.60
C VAL A 315 1.48 -22.89 -9.30
N ALA A 316 1.84 -22.94 -10.60
CA ALA A 316 2.20 -21.73 -11.36
C ALA A 316 0.95 -21.01 -11.88
N GLN A 317 -0.01 -21.72 -12.45
CA GLN A 317 -1.21 -21.07 -12.99
C GLN A 317 -2.14 -20.58 -11.90
N PRO A 318 -2.76 -19.38 -12.05
CA PRO A 318 -3.86 -18.97 -11.17
C PRO A 318 -4.98 -20.01 -11.16
N THR A 319 -5.44 -20.39 -9.98
CA THR A 319 -6.58 -21.31 -9.83
C THR A 319 -7.90 -20.68 -10.27
N SER A 320 -8.02 -19.35 -10.16
CA SER A 320 -9.12 -18.58 -10.71
C SER A 320 -8.73 -17.14 -11.05
N ILE A 321 -9.43 -16.57 -12.03
CA ILE A 321 -9.40 -15.14 -12.40
C ILE A 321 -10.86 -14.69 -12.49
N MET A 322 -11.22 -13.65 -11.75
CA MET A 322 -12.53 -12.99 -11.82
C MET A 322 -12.33 -11.52 -12.19
N VAL A 323 -13.20 -11.00 -13.04
CA VAL A 323 -13.29 -9.58 -13.38
C VAL A 323 -14.69 -9.10 -13.07
N ASP A 324 -14.81 -7.96 -12.40
CA ASP A 324 -16.07 -7.27 -12.17
C ASP A 324 -15.93 -5.80 -12.54
N THR A 325 -16.75 -5.36 -13.49
CA THR A 325 -16.78 -3.96 -13.94
C THR A 325 -17.93 -3.16 -13.35
N PHE A 326 -18.68 -3.75 -12.41
CA PHE A 326 -19.84 -3.11 -11.76
C PHE A 326 -20.87 -2.55 -12.76
N GLY A 327 -21.05 -3.24 -13.89
CA GLY A 327 -21.95 -2.80 -14.96
C GLY A 327 -21.43 -1.66 -15.83
N THR A 328 -20.18 -1.22 -15.66
CA THR A 328 -19.58 -0.13 -16.45
C THR A 328 -18.76 -0.62 -17.64
N GLY A 329 -18.64 -1.93 -17.84
CA GLY A 329 -17.86 -2.50 -18.92
C GLY A 329 -18.49 -2.32 -20.30
N VAL A 330 -17.68 -2.03 -21.31
CA VAL A 330 -18.10 -1.97 -22.73
C VAL A 330 -18.18 -3.36 -23.36
N VAL A 331 -17.54 -4.35 -22.73
CA VAL A 331 -17.65 -5.78 -23.04
C VAL A 331 -18.02 -6.55 -21.76
N SER A 332 -18.45 -7.81 -21.91
CA SER A 332 -18.84 -8.62 -20.74
C SER A 332 -17.64 -8.94 -19.82
N ASN A 333 -17.91 -9.23 -18.55
CA ASN A 333 -16.89 -9.62 -17.59
C ASN A 333 -16.19 -10.93 -18.02
N GLU A 334 -16.92 -11.90 -18.62
CA GLU A 334 -16.36 -13.14 -19.16
C GLU A 334 -15.36 -12.84 -20.29
N LYS A 335 -15.71 -11.89 -21.17
CA LYS A 335 -14.81 -11.46 -22.26
C LYS A 335 -13.55 -10.81 -21.72
N LEU A 336 -13.66 -9.99 -20.67
CA LEU A 336 -12.50 -9.41 -19.99
C LEU A 336 -11.60 -10.49 -19.37
N VAL A 337 -12.14 -11.55 -18.78
CA VAL A 337 -11.34 -12.69 -18.29
C VAL A 337 -10.55 -13.35 -19.41
N GLU A 338 -11.15 -13.55 -20.59
CA GLU A 338 -10.43 -14.10 -21.77
C GLU A 338 -9.28 -13.18 -22.20
N ILE A 339 -9.54 -11.86 -22.26
CA ILE A 339 -8.54 -10.85 -22.62
C ILE A 339 -7.40 -10.85 -21.60
N VAL A 340 -7.71 -10.86 -20.31
CA VAL A 340 -6.71 -10.88 -19.23
C VAL A 340 -5.80 -12.11 -19.37
N ARG A 341 -6.37 -13.29 -19.57
CA ARG A 341 -5.58 -14.53 -19.79
C ARG A 341 -4.68 -14.47 -21.01
N LYS A 342 -5.08 -13.77 -22.04
CA LYS A 342 -4.33 -13.65 -23.29
C LYS A 342 -3.20 -12.62 -23.21
N GLU A 343 -3.47 -11.47 -22.59
CA GLU A 343 -2.58 -10.29 -22.64
C GLU A 343 -1.61 -10.18 -21.45
N PHE A 344 -1.86 -10.94 -20.36
CA PHE A 344 -1.06 -10.87 -19.14
C PHE A 344 -0.61 -12.26 -18.66
N ASP A 345 0.68 -12.43 -18.42
CA ASP A 345 1.19 -13.64 -17.78
C ASP A 345 1.09 -13.47 -16.25
N LEU A 346 0.10 -14.13 -15.66
CA LEU A 346 -0.21 -14.05 -14.24
C LEU A 346 0.37 -15.22 -13.43
N ARG A 347 1.30 -15.99 -14.01
CA ARG A 347 2.14 -16.93 -13.25
C ARG A 347 3.11 -16.15 -12.35
N PRO A 348 3.50 -16.65 -11.16
CA PRO A 348 4.39 -15.92 -10.24
C PRO A 348 5.66 -15.39 -10.91
N ALA A 349 6.39 -16.24 -11.65
CA ALA A 349 7.58 -15.81 -12.37
C ALA A 349 7.28 -14.84 -13.52
N GLY A 350 6.12 -14.99 -14.20
CA GLY A 350 5.63 -14.06 -15.22
C GLY A 350 5.38 -12.66 -14.65
N ILE A 351 4.72 -12.58 -13.51
CA ILE A 351 4.48 -11.32 -12.79
C ILE A 351 5.79 -10.64 -12.40
N ILE A 352 6.74 -11.39 -11.81
CA ILE A 352 8.04 -10.86 -11.38
C ILE A 352 8.78 -10.27 -12.58
N LYS A 353 8.76 -10.96 -13.72
CA LYS A 353 9.39 -10.50 -14.96
C LYS A 353 8.67 -9.27 -15.56
N MET A 354 7.35 -9.35 -15.68
CA MET A 354 6.51 -8.30 -16.26
C MET A 354 6.64 -6.98 -15.51
N LEU A 355 6.68 -7.03 -14.18
CA LEU A 355 6.72 -5.84 -13.32
C LEU A 355 8.14 -5.55 -12.77
N ASP A 356 9.16 -6.32 -13.16
CA ASP A 356 10.56 -6.14 -12.72
C ASP A 356 10.69 -5.98 -11.20
N LEU A 357 10.13 -6.95 -10.45
CA LEU A 357 9.92 -6.86 -9.00
C LEU A 357 11.14 -7.25 -8.14
N ARG A 358 12.29 -7.55 -8.74
CA ARG A 358 13.51 -7.91 -7.98
C ARG A 358 14.38 -6.72 -7.63
N ARG A 359 13.89 -5.51 -7.85
CA ARG A 359 14.55 -4.25 -7.51
C ARG A 359 14.22 -3.79 -6.08
N PRO A 360 15.10 -3.01 -5.43
CA PRO A 360 14.83 -2.41 -4.11
C PRO A 360 13.91 -1.19 -4.24
N ILE A 361 12.61 -1.40 -4.43
CA ILE A 361 11.60 -0.36 -4.69
C ILE A 361 10.48 -0.34 -3.65
N TYR A 362 10.61 -1.09 -2.57
CA TYR A 362 9.50 -1.40 -1.67
C TYR A 362 9.36 -0.42 -0.52
N ARG A 363 10.45 0.08 0.05
CA ARG A 363 10.39 0.99 1.20
C ARG A 363 9.55 2.24 0.91
N GLY A 364 9.66 2.81 -0.29
CA GLY A 364 8.87 3.98 -0.69
C GLY A 364 7.36 3.75 -0.66
N THR A 365 6.91 2.50 -0.76
CA THR A 365 5.49 2.14 -0.74
C THR A 365 4.92 1.90 0.66
N ALA A 366 5.75 1.84 1.68
CA ALA A 366 5.35 1.48 3.04
C ALA A 366 4.39 2.49 3.70
N ALA A 367 4.29 3.72 3.19
CA ALA A 367 3.32 4.72 3.65
C ALA A 367 2.67 5.41 2.45
N TYR A 368 1.48 5.98 2.66
CA TYR A 368 0.69 6.74 1.67
C TYR A 368 0.13 5.88 0.52
N GLY A 369 -0.05 4.58 0.76
CA GLY A 369 -0.60 3.61 -0.18
C GLY A 369 0.43 3.00 -1.14
N HIS A 370 0.16 1.79 -1.58
CA HIS A 370 0.94 1.08 -2.59
C HIS A 370 0.47 1.38 -4.02
N PHE A 371 -0.71 1.96 -4.17
CA PHE A 371 -1.37 2.24 -5.44
C PHE A 371 -1.70 3.72 -5.62
N GLY A 372 -1.78 4.16 -6.87
CA GLY A 372 -2.08 5.54 -7.21
C GLY A 372 -0.94 6.53 -6.90
N ARG A 373 0.28 6.05 -6.72
CA ARG A 373 1.46 6.86 -6.41
C ARG A 373 1.99 7.52 -7.67
N THR A 374 1.96 8.85 -7.70
CA THR A 374 2.51 9.66 -8.80
C THR A 374 3.89 10.23 -8.49
N ASP A 375 4.31 10.11 -7.23
CA ASP A 375 5.60 10.55 -6.71
C ASP A 375 6.70 9.47 -6.81
N LEU A 376 6.32 8.23 -7.17
CA LEU A 376 7.21 7.08 -7.31
C LEU A 376 7.05 6.44 -8.70
N GLU A 377 8.16 5.92 -9.24
CA GLU A 377 8.15 5.13 -10.47
C GLU A 377 7.88 3.66 -10.17
N LEU A 378 6.59 3.31 -10.04
CA LEU A 378 6.15 1.96 -9.73
C LEU A 378 5.67 1.22 -10.98
N PRO A 379 6.22 0.01 -11.28
CA PRO A 379 5.88 -0.73 -12.50
C PRO A 379 4.39 -1.06 -12.64
N TRP A 380 3.71 -1.35 -11.53
CA TRP A 380 2.28 -1.69 -11.52
C TRP A 380 1.34 -0.50 -11.69
N GLU A 381 1.89 0.72 -11.71
CA GLU A 381 1.13 1.94 -12.03
C GLU A 381 1.21 2.35 -13.52
N LYS A 382 1.98 1.64 -14.34
CA LYS A 382 2.08 1.90 -15.78
C LYS A 382 0.79 1.52 -16.51
N THR A 383 0.47 2.29 -17.57
CA THR A 383 -0.67 2.05 -18.46
C THR A 383 -0.22 1.68 -19.88
N ASP A 384 0.95 1.10 -20.00
CA ASP A 384 1.61 0.72 -21.26
C ASP A 384 0.90 -0.39 -22.03
N LYS A 385 -0.01 -1.12 -21.39
CA LYS A 385 -0.90 -2.10 -22.03
C LYS A 385 -2.22 -1.50 -22.53
N ALA A 386 -2.55 -0.26 -22.15
CA ALA A 386 -3.84 0.33 -22.50
C ALA A 386 -4.07 0.40 -24.01
N ASP A 387 -3.07 0.78 -24.81
CA ASP A 387 -3.22 0.89 -26.26
C ASP A 387 -3.49 -0.47 -26.94
N CYS A 388 -2.85 -1.53 -26.49
CA CYS A 388 -3.13 -2.87 -27.03
C CYS A 388 -4.51 -3.40 -26.59
N LEU A 389 -5.03 -2.95 -25.45
CA LEU A 389 -6.36 -3.32 -24.97
C LEU A 389 -7.49 -2.54 -25.68
N LYS A 390 -7.23 -1.35 -26.21
CA LYS A 390 -8.23 -0.56 -26.95
C LYS A 390 -8.83 -1.29 -28.16
N VAL A 391 -8.12 -2.25 -28.73
CA VAL A 391 -8.62 -3.06 -29.87
C VAL A 391 -9.86 -3.91 -29.50
N TYR A 392 -10.11 -4.09 -28.21
CA TYR A 392 -11.28 -4.80 -27.70
C TYR A 392 -12.48 -3.87 -27.41
N ASN A 393 -12.29 -2.56 -27.53
CA ASN A 393 -13.35 -1.56 -27.36
C ASN A 393 -14.13 -1.43 -28.70
N ILE A 394 -14.96 -2.42 -29.02
CA ILE A 394 -15.70 -2.54 -30.29
C ILE A 394 -17.19 -2.31 -30.04
#